data_e1b20e83294ce8429167b73d787d3ee4
#
_entry.id   e1b20e83294ce8429167b73d787d3ee4
#
_cell.length_a   1.000
_cell.length_b   1.000
_cell.length_c   1.000
_cell.angle_alpha   90.00
_cell.angle_beta   90.00
_cell.angle_gamma   90.00
#
_symmetry.space_group_name_H-M   'P 1'
#
loop_
_entity.id
_entity.type
_entity.pdbx_description
1 polymer ?
#
loop_
_entity_poly.entity_id
_entity_poly.type
_entity_poly.pdbx_seq_one_letter_code
_entity_poly.pdbx_strand_id
1 'polypeptide(L)'
;IMPLPKINTPIYELELPSIHKKIRYRPFLVKEEKILIIAMESEDQRQITNAIKTVIGNCILSRGVKVEDLSTFDIEYLFLNIRGKSVGESVEVLITCPDDGETQVPVNIDLDAIQVVVDPKHNRNIVLDENLTMRMRYP
;
A
#
# COMPACT_ATOMS: atom_id res chain seq x y z
N ILE A 1 26.68 -8.95 30.02
CA ILE A 1 25.39 -8.60 29.38
C ILE A 1 25.51 -8.94 27.91
N MET A 2 24.77 -9.94 27.47
CA MET A 2 24.64 -10.24 26.04
C MET A 2 23.72 -9.22 25.41
N PRO A 3 24.13 -8.55 24.31
CA PRO A 3 23.21 -7.72 23.57
C PRO A 3 22.14 -8.59 22.93
N LEU A 4 20.90 -8.07 22.87
CA LEU A 4 19.82 -8.75 22.19
C LEU A 4 20.18 -8.98 20.72
N PRO A 5 19.85 -10.15 20.14
CA PRO A 5 20.13 -10.41 18.75
C PRO A 5 19.41 -9.40 17.86
N LYS A 6 20.15 -8.79 16.93
CA LYS A 6 19.55 -7.91 15.94
C LYS A 6 18.78 -8.75 14.92
N ILE A 7 17.53 -8.42 14.72
CA ILE A 7 16.72 -9.05 13.67
C ILE A 7 17.17 -8.49 12.33
N ASN A 8 17.81 -9.34 11.53
CA ASN A 8 18.15 -9.00 10.16
C ASN A 8 16.93 -9.24 9.26
N THR A 9 16.30 -8.17 8.80
CA THR A 9 15.22 -8.22 7.84
C THR A 9 15.75 -7.90 6.45
N PRO A 10 15.25 -8.56 5.38
CA PRO A 10 15.59 -8.17 4.02
C PRO A 10 15.07 -6.76 3.73
N ILE A 11 15.79 -6.03 2.89
CA ILE A 11 15.44 -4.67 2.48
C ILE A 11 15.11 -4.71 0.99
N TYR A 12 13.96 -4.15 0.64
CA TYR A 12 13.49 -4.03 -0.74
C TYR A 12 13.39 -2.58 -1.15
N GLU A 13 13.47 -2.32 -2.43
CA GLU A 13 13.27 -0.98 -3.02
C GLU A 13 11.99 -0.96 -3.85
N LEU A 14 11.28 0.16 -3.78
CA LEU A 14 10.06 0.41 -4.55
C LEU A 14 10.02 1.86 -5.00
N GLU A 15 9.59 2.07 -6.23
CA GLU A 15 9.32 3.40 -6.75
C GLU A 15 7.85 3.78 -6.53
N LEU A 16 7.62 4.92 -5.89
CA LEU A 16 6.27 5.44 -5.68
C LEU A 16 5.70 6.00 -6.99
N PRO A 17 4.50 5.57 -7.41
CA PRO A 17 3.94 5.97 -8.70
C PRO A 17 3.60 7.46 -8.81
N SER A 18 3.27 8.14 -7.70
CA SER A 18 2.90 9.56 -7.74
C SER A 18 4.08 10.52 -7.87
N ILE A 19 5.17 10.22 -7.18
CA ILE A 19 6.34 11.11 -7.08
C ILE A 19 7.60 10.54 -7.73
N HIS A 20 7.53 9.34 -8.28
CA HIS A 20 8.66 8.62 -8.89
C HIS A 20 9.92 8.57 -8.01
N LYS A 21 9.72 8.50 -6.70
CA LYS A 21 10.79 8.43 -5.72
C LYS A 21 11.00 6.99 -5.28
N LYS A 22 12.24 6.53 -5.33
CA LYS A 22 12.59 5.21 -4.79
C LYS A 22 12.66 5.26 -3.27
N ILE A 23 12.00 4.33 -2.64
CA ILE A 23 12.03 4.16 -1.19
C ILE A 23 12.48 2.75 -0.85
N ARG A 24 13.10 2.61 0.32
CA ARG A 24 13.45 1.32 0.88
C ARG A 24 12.46 0.94 1.96
N TYR A 25 12.08 -0.31 1.97
CA TYR A 25 11.14 -0.85 2.95
C TYR A 25 11.56 -2.25 3.40
N ARG A 26 11.01 -2.68 4.50
CA ARG A 26 11.15 -4.03 5.04
C ARG A 26 9.79 -4.72 5.15
N PRO A 27 9.76 -6.06 5.16
CA PRO A 27 8.52 -6.79 5.44
C PRO A 27 7.98 -6.53 6.84
N PHE A 28 6.74 -6.94 7.09
CA PHE A 28 6.13 -6.90 8.41
C PHE A 28 6.92 -7.75 9.41
N LEU A 29 7.02 -7.26 10.64
CA LEU A 29 7.33 -8.07 11.79
C LEU A 29 6.02 -8.49 12.48
N VAL A 30 6.09 -9.46 13.39
CA VAL A 30 4.92 -9.89 14.19
C VAL A 30 4.26 -8.72 14.91
N LYS A 31 5.04 -7.74 15.32
CA LYS A 31 4.59 -6.49 15.94
C LYS A 31 3.62 -5.72 15.05
N GLU A 32 3.94 -5.53 13.79
CA GLU A 32 3.09 -4.84 12.82
C GLU A 32 1.84 -5.66 12.49
N GLU A 33 1.99 -6.96 12.36
CA GLU A 33 0.86 -7.85 12.12
C GLU A 33 -0.16 -7.81 13.25
N LYS A 34 0.30 -7.76 14.49
CA LYS A 34 -0.58 -7.59 15.65
C LYS A 34 -1.36 -6.28 15.61
N ILE A 35 -0.72 -5.18 15.22
CA ILE A 35 -1.38 -3.88 15.08
C ILE A 35 -2.52 -3.96 14.08
N LEU A 36 -2.29 -4.60 12.94
CA LEU A 36 -3.31 -4.78 11.90
C LEU A 36 -4.46 -5.65 12.36
N ILE A 37 -4.18 -6.77 13.02
CA ILE A 37 -5.22 -7.68 13.52
C ILE A 37 -6.12 -6.97 14.54
N ILE A 38 -5.55 -6.27 15.49
CA ILE A 38 -6.30 -5.51 16.50
C ILE A 38 -7.18 -4.45 15.85
N ALA A 39 -6.65 -3.73 14.87
CA ALA A 39 -7.41 -2.72 14.15
C ALA A 39 -8.57 -3.33 13.35
N MET A 40 -8.37 -4.47 12.72
CA MET A 40 -9.42 -5.18 11.98
C MET A 40 -10.52 -5.69 12.88
N GLU A 41 -10.20 -6.16 14.09
CA GLU A 41 -11.18 -6.61 15.09
C GLU A 41 -12.05 -5.47 15.63
N SER A 42 -11.56 -4.25 15.62
CA SER A 42 -12.31 -3.08 16.05
C SER A 42 -13.48 -2.69 15.13
N GLU A 43 -13.45 -3.15 13.90
CA GLU A 43 -14.40 -2.81 12.81
C GLU A 43 -14.53 -1.29 12.54
N ASP A 44 -13.67 -0.48 13.14
CA ASP A 44 -13.66 0.97 12.94
C ASP A 44 -12.71 1.33 11.78
N GLN A 45 -13.29 1.90 10.72
CA GLN A 45 -12.55 2.27 9.51
C GLN A 45 -11.41 3.26 9.80
N ARG A 46 -11.59 4.15 10.76
CA ARG A 46 -10.54 5.12 11.14
C ARG A 46 -9.36 4.42 11.82
N GLN A 47 -9.64 3.47 12.70
CA GLN A 47 -8.60 2.70 13.36
C GLN A 47 -7.83 1.82 12.37
N ILE A 48 -8.51 1.21 11.42
CA ILE A 48 -7.89 0.42 10.36
C ILE A 48 -6.97 1.30 9.51
N THR A 49 -7.42 2.46 9.08
CA THR A 49 -6.62 3.40 8.29
C THR A 49 -5.39 3.88 9.05
N ASN A 50 -5.55 4.24 10.32
CA ASN A 50 -4.44 4.68 11.16
C ASN A 50 -3.43 3.56 11.41
N ALA A 51 -3.90 2.34 11.61
CA ALA A 51 -3.04 1.17 11.77
C ALA A 51 -2.22 0.90 10.51
N ILE A 52 -2.82 0.96 9.34
CA ILE A 52 -2.14 0.80 8.05
C ILE A 52 -1.05 1.87 7.89
N LYS A 53 -1.34 3.12 8.17
CA LYS A 53 -0.37 4.22 8.11
C LYS A 53 0.79 4.01 9.08
N THR A 54 0.50 3.58 10.30
CA THR A 54 1.51 3.29 11.32
C THR A 54 2.42 2.15 10.89
N VAL A 55 1.85 1.07 10.38
CA VAL A 55 2.60 -0.09 9.90
C VAL A 55 3.50 0.26 8.73
N ILE A 56 2.98 1.00 7.75
CA ILE A 56 3.76 1.47 6.60
C ILE A 56 4.90 2.37 7.05
N GLY A 57 4.63 3.32 7.96
CA GLY A 57 5.65 4.20 8.53
C GLY A 57 6.78 3.46 9.23
N ASN A 58 6.46 2.38 9.94
CA ASN A 58 7.45 1.52 10.59
C ASN A 58 8.25 0.67 9.59
N CYS A 59 7.64 0.30 8.48
CA CYS A 59 8.29 -0.51 7.45
C CYS A 59 9.16 0.29 6.48
N ILE A 60 8.90 1.58 6.30
CA ILE A 60 9.69 2.47 5.46
C ILE A 60 11.02 2.79 6.14
N LEU A 61 12.12 2.53 5.46
CA LEU A 61 13.48 2.79 5.95
C LEU A 61 14.09 4.07 5.40
N SER A 62 13.54 4.62 4.32
CA SER A 62 14.02 5.85 3.69
C SER A 62 13.69 7.07 4.52
N ARG A 63 14.68 7.95 4.69
CA ARG A 63 14.50 9.23 5.37
C ARG A 63 13.79 10.24 4.46
N GLY A 64 13.00 11.11 5.07
CA GLY A 64 12.35 12.21 4.36
C GLY A 64 11.05 11.84 3.64
N VAL A 65 10.56 10.62 3.82
CA VAL A 65 9.25 10.19 3.33
C VAL A 65 8.30 10.09 4.50
N LYS A 66 7.25 10.87 4.47
CA LYS A 66 6.16 10.82 5.46
C LYS A 66 4.94 10.16 4.84
N VAL A 67 4.39 9.17 5.53
CA VAL A 67 3.19 8.45 5.06
C VAL A 67 2.00 9.40 4.90
N GLU A 68 1.92 10.41 5.75
CA GLU A 68 0.84 11.40 5.75
C GLU A 68 0.82 12.27 4.49
N ASP A 69 1.98 12.46 3.86
CA ASP A 69 2.12 13.25 2.63
C ASP A 69 1.88 12.42 1.35
N LEU A 70 1.73 11.11 1.49
CA LEU A 70 1.50 10.21 0.38
C LEU A 70 0.03 10.19 -0.06
N SER A 71 -0.19 10.04 -1.36
CA SER A 71 -1.52 9.83 -1.90
C SER A 71 -2.08 8.45 -1.52
N THR A 72 -3.40 8.30 -1.56
CA THR A 72 -4.08 7.06 -1.16
C THR A 72 -3.59 5.86 -1.96
N PHE A 73 -3.45 6.01 -3.27
CA PHE A 73 -3.01 4.90 -4.11
C PHE A 73 -1.53 4.53 -3.89
N ASP A 74 -0.68 5.48 -3.47
CA ASP A 74 0.70 5.19 -3.07
C ASP A 74 0.74 4.34 -1.81
N ILE A 75 -0.09 4.68 -0.82
CA ILE A 75 -0.22 3.93 0.43
C ILE A 75 -0.70 2.51 0.16
N GLU A 76 -1.71 2.34 -0.68
CA GLU A 76 -2.24 1.03 -1.06
C GLU A 76 -1.19 0.20 -1.82
N TYR A 77 -0.48 0.81 -2.74
CA TYR A 77 0.58 0.15 -3.50
C TYR A 77 1.73 -0.30 -2.61
N LEU A 78 2.17 0.56 -1.70
CA LEU A 78 3.17 0.21 -0.68
C LEU A 78 2.71 -0.96 0.19
N PHE A 79 1.48 -0.89 0.68
CA PHE A 79 0.92 -1.92 1.54
C PHE A 79 0.88 -3.29 0.84
N LEU A 80 0.44 -3.33 -0.41
CA LEU A 80 0.42 -4.55 -1.21
C LEU A 80 1.82 -5.15 -1.37
N ASN A 81 2.81 -4.32 -1.68
CA ASN A 81 4.18 -4.78 -1.84
C ASN A 81 4.79 -5.28 -0.53
N ILE A 82 4.59 -4.56 0.57
CA ILE A 82 5.06 -4.97 1.89
C ILE A 82 4.40 -6.30 2.30
N ARG A 83 3.10 -6.43 2.09
CA ARG A 83 2.37 -7.66 2.38
C ARG A 83 2.86 -8.83 1.52
N GLY A 84 3.06 -8.61 0.23
CA GLY A 84 3.56 -9.61 -0.69
C GLY A 84 4.90 -10.20 -0.25
N LYS A 85 5.78 -9.36 0.27
CA LYS A 85 7.09 -9.79 0.79
C LYS A 85 7.04 -10.40 2.18
N SER A 86 5.97 -10.16 2.94
CA SER A 86 5.83 -10.65 4.33
C SER A 86 5.10 -11.97 4.44
N VAL A 87 3.98 -12.11 3.73
CA VAL A 87 3.04 -13.25 3.87
C VAL A 87 3.08 -14.16 2.65
N GLY A 88 3.36 -13.62 1.49
CA GLY A 88 3.40 -14.34 0.22
C GLY A 88 2.99 -13.46 -0.94
N GLU A 89 3.47 -13.81 -2.12
CA GLU A 89 3.32 -13.02 -3.34
C GLU A 89 1.98 -13.26 -4.05
N SER A 90 1.21 -14.25 -3.60
CA SER A 90 -0.09 -14.59 -4.19
C SER A 90 -1.17 -14.67 -3.13
N VAL A 91 -2.38 -14.30 -3.51
CA VAL A 91 -3.58 -14.38 -2.69
C VAL A 91 -4.66 -15.12 -3.47
N GLU A 92 -5.28 -16.11 -2.82
CA GLU A 92 -6.44 -16.79 -3.37
C GLU A 92 -7.70 -16.08 -2.89
N VAL A 93 -8.53 -15.65 -3.83
CA VAL A 93 -9.81 -14.97 -3.56
C VAL A 93 -10.94 -15.73 -4.21
N LEU A 94 -12.08 -15.78 -3.54
CA LEU A 94 -13.31 -16.30 -4.10
C LEU A 94 -14.09 -15.16 -4.75
N ILE A 95 -14.31 -15.27 -6.04
CA ILE A 95 -15.09 -14.30 -6.81
C ILE A 95 -16.45 -14.90 -7.11
N THR A 96 -17.50 -14.15 -6.78
CA THR A 96 -18.87 -14.54 -7.11
C THR A 96 -19.14 -14.26 -8.59
N CYS A 97 -19.65 -15.27 -9.30
CA CYS A 97 -20.01 -15.11 -10.70
C CYS A 97 -21.17 -14.11 -10.86
N PRO A 98 -21.07 -13.16 -11.80
CA PRO A 98 -22.13 -12.20 -12.02
C PRO A 98 -23.40 -12.79 -12.67
N ASP A 99 -23.28 -13.98 -13.29
CA ASP A 99 -24.37 -14.60 -14.01
C ASP A 99 -25.50 -15.12 -13.09
N ASP A 100 -25.13 -15.76 -11.98
CA ASP A 100 -26.10 -16.37 -11.04
C ASP A 100 -26.06 -15.72 -9.65
N GLY A 101 -24.98 -14.99 -9.33
CA GLY A 101 -24.78 -14.35 -8.04
C GLY A 101 -24.52 -15.31 -6.87
N GLU A 102 -24.42 -16.62 -7.11
CA GLU A 102 -24.26 -17.63 -6.09
C GLU A 102 -22.97 -18.44 -6.24
N THR A 103 -22.54 -18.72 -7.47
CA THR A 103 -21.35 -19.53 -7.73
C THR A 103 -20.07 -18.75 -7.40
N GLN A 104 -19.24 -19.33 -6.55
CA GLN A 104 -17.94 -18.77 -6.19
C GLN A 104 -16.82 -19.53 -6.90
N VAL A 105 -15.93 -18.79 -7.54
CA VAL A 105 -14.77 -19.35 -8.24
C VAL A 105 -13.49 -18.88 -7.54
N PRO A 106 -12.58 -19.81 -7.18
CA PRO A 106 -11.27 -19.41 -6.63
C PRO A 106 -10.39 -18.81 -7.73
N VAL A 107 -9.81 -17.66 -7.45
CA VAL A 107 -8.88 -16.97 -8.34
C VAL A 107 -7.62 -16.63 -7.57
N ASN A 108 -6.48 -17.01 -8.14
CA ASN A 108 -5.18 -16.61 -7.61
C ASN A 108 -4.77 -15.25 -8.18
N ILE A 109 -4.48 -14.31 -7.30
CA ILE A 109 -3.97 -12.99 -7.65
C ILE A 109 -2.51 -12.94 -7.28
N ASP A 110 -1.65 -12.67 -8.27
CA ASP A 110 -0.24 -12.42 -8.05
C ASP A 110 -0.05 -10.94 -7.67
N LEU A 111 0.36 -10.69 -6.44
CA LEU A 111 0.55 -9.34 -5.92
C LEU A 111 1.72 -8.62 -6.58
N ASP A 112 2.73 -9.34 -7.02
CA ASP A 112 3.87 -8.75 -7.75
C ASP A 112 3.50 -8.26 -9.14
N ALA A 113 2.45 -8.81 -9.74
CA ALA A 113 1.95 -8.39 -11.05
C ALA A 113 1.07 -7.14 -10.98
N ILE A 114 0.65 -6.72 -9.79
CA ILE A 114 -0.19 -5.53 -9.62
C ILE A 114 0.66 -4.28 -9.80
N GLN A 115 0.28 -3.45 -10.74
CA GLN A 115 0.94 -2.18 -11.04
C GLN A 115 -0.07 -1.05 -11.11
N VAL A 116 0.37 0.15 -10.74
CA VAL A 116 -0.43 1.36 -10.92
C VAL A 116 -0.32 1.81 -12.36
N VAL A 117 -1.46 1.89 -13.03
CA VAL A 117 -1.53 2.40 -14.41
C VAL A 117 -1.73 3.91 -14.35
N VAL A 118 -0.79 4.63 -14.94
CA VAL A 118 -0.86 6.09 -15.06
C VAL A 118 -1.06 6.42 -16.53
N ASP A 119 -2.15 7.13 -16.84
CA ASP A 119 -2.38 7.62 -18.19
C ASP A 119 -1.32 8.70 -18.52
N PRO A 120 -0.56 8.56 -19.62
CA PRO A 120 0.43 9.56 -20.03
C PRO A 120 -0.19 10.95 -20.31
N LYS A 121 -1.49 11.01 -20.57
CA LYS A 121 -2.23 12.26 -20.74
C LYS A 121 -2.68 12.88 -19.41
N HIS A 122 -2.50 12.17 -18.31
CA HIS A 122 -2.88 12.67 -17.00
C HIS A 122 -2.08 13.92 -16.64
N ASN A 123 -2.80 14.98 -16.29
CA ASN A 123 -2.20 16.25 -15.89
C ASN A 123 -2.91 16.77 -14.64
N ARG A 124 -2.12 17.25 -13.68
CA ARG A 124 -2.62 17.83 -12.44
C ARG A 124 -3.26 19.20 -12.67
N ASN A 125 -2.91 19.85 -13.76
CA ASN A 125 -3.45 21.16 -14.14
C ASN A 125 -4.66 20.96 -15.05
N ILE A 126 -5.82 21.37 -14.60
CA ILE A 126 -7.07 21.31 -15.36
C ILE A 126 -7.38 22.72 -15.84
N VAL A 127 -7.39 22.92 -17.16
CA VAL A 127 -7.76 24.19 -17.77
C VAL A 127 -9.28 24.29 -17.80
N LEU A 128 -9.83 25.24 -17.05
CA LEU A 128 -11.28 25.48 -16.99
C LEU A 128 -11.70 26.54 -18.02
N ASP A 129 -10.88 27.56 -18.24
CA ASP A 129 -11.12 28.67 -19.15
C ASP A 129 -9.76 29.22 -19.62
N GLU A 130 -9.76 30.13 -20.59
CA GLU A 130 -8.54 30.77 -21.12
C GLU A 130 -7.69 31.44 -20.02
N ASN A 131 -8.34 31.92 -18.96
CA ASN A 131 -7.69 32.62 -17.85
C ASN A 131 -7.67 31.85 -16.52
N LEU A 132 -8.27 30.65 -16.47
CA LEU A 132 -8.45 29.91 -15.24
C LEU A 132 -7.96 28.48 -15.38
N THR A 133 -6.95 28.13 -14.59
CA THR A 133 -6.40 26.78 -14.51
C THR A 133 -6.46 26.30 -13.06
N MET A 134 -7.05 25.12 -12.84
CA MET A 134 -7.10 24.50 -11.53
C MET A 134 -5.99 23.46 -11.40
N ARG A 135 -5.19 23.58 -10.35
CA ARG A 135 -4.18 22.57 -10.02
C ARG A 135 -4.75 21.63 -8.94
N MET A 136 -4.86 20.36 -9.29
CA MET A 136 -5.37 19.33 -8.38
C MET A 136 -4.22 18.58 -7.72
N ARG A 137 -4.46 18.08 -6.50
CA ARG A 137 -3.58 17.12 -5.84
C ARG A 137 -4.17 15.72 -5.96
N TYR A 138 -3.35 14.73 -5.79
CA TYR A 138 -3.84 13.36 -5.65
C TYR A 138 -4.64 13.18 -4.34
N PRO A 139 -5.65 12.32 -4.35
CA PRO A 139 -6.45 12.04 -3.15
C PRO A 139 -5.64 11.44 -2.01
#